data_8969bb190637fce0c2c5208d1f386600
#
_entry.id   8969bb190637fce0c2c5208d1f386600
#
_cell.length_a   1.000
_cell.length_b   1.000
_cell.length_c   1.000
_cell.angle_alpha   90.00
_cell.angle_beta   90.00
_cell.angle_gamma   90.00
#
_symmetry.space_group_name_H-M   'P 1'
#
loop_
_entity.id
_entity.type
_entity.pdbx_description
1 polymer ?
#
loop_
_entity_poly.entity_id
_entity_poly.type
_entity_poly.pdbx_seq_one_letter_code
_entity_poly.pdbx_strand_id
1 'polypeptide(L)'
;MASSASDPVLPIVIVPLEGGKEKEPRREEPPDLRHWQIEEFLRQTGKADNTQRTYRGQLQRFATWSEKSWLEVTPSHIGKYRRELKLKGLKPTSVNHALNTLRSFYSWFRRSNGYPSNQPLPTDAIDLERQEEPQAAHLDGEDLGEVWAVLELEEKTRVRDRAIVSVLLHGLRASEASALDVSSWNGKILTVHRSKGQNVSEIPLSREARCHLEAYLEWRRHQGGAFEPMLESPMFLAQDPKSAGKRLGYKGLHRMVKKLGATAGVENLHPHRFRHSFGTEVTKRGVDPLFGKELMGIKSDRVFERYTKGVFKQAAGEAYLKAIGESDEEPATESQNSSVSDDSMGLN
;
A
#
# COMPACT_ATOMS: atom_id res chain seq x y z
N MET A 1 -46.38 -2.07 -72.45
CA MET A 1 -45.55 -3.18 -72.84
C MET A 1 -44.09 -2.74 -72.60
N ALA A 2 -43.49 -3.14 -71.50
CA ALA A 2 -42.08 -2.88 -71.20
C ALA A 2 -41.44 -4.21 -70.86
N SER A 3 -40.52 -4.60 -71.76
CA SER A 3 -39.75 -5.84 -71.70
C SER A 3 -38.71 -5.70 -70.63
N SER A 4 -38.70 -6.62 -69.63
CA SER A 4 -37.63 -6.78 -68.67
C SER A 4 -36.49 -7.57 -69.29
N ALA A 5 -35.35 -6.91 -69.47
CA ALA A 5 -34.11 -7.58 -69.82
C ALA A 5 -33.48 -8.18 -68.50
N SER A 6 -33.32 -9.47 -68.46
CA SER A 6 -32.58 -10.20 -67.39
C SER A 6 -31.11 -10.07 -67.72
N ASP A 7 -30.33 -9.60 -66.68
CA ASP A 7 -28.89 -9.55 -66.76
C ASP A 7 -28.30 -10.99 -66.81
N PRO A 8 -27.22 -11.22 -67.53
CA PRO A 8 -26.59 -12.53 -67.63
C PRO A 8 -25.79 -12.85 -66.37
N VAL A 9 -26.12 -13.95 -65.72
CA VAL A 9 -25.36 -14.50 -64.61
C VAL A 9 -24.05 -15.06 -65.18
N LEU A 10 -22.92 -14.46 -64.78
CA LEU A 10 -21.60 -14.96 -65.12
C LEU A 10 -21.29 -16.23 -64.30
N PRO A 11 -20.73 -17.29 -64.92
CA PRO A 11 -20.38 -18.50 -64.23
C PRO A 11 -19.16 -18.26 -63.30
N ILE A 12 -19.30 -18.61 -62.00
CA ILE A 12 -18.20 -18.64 -61.06
C ILE A 12 -17.32 -19.85 -61.39
N VAL A 13 -16.12 -19.57 -61.88
CA VAL A 13 -15.06 -20.58 -62.03
C VAL A 13 -14.35 -20.77 -60.70
N ILE A 14 -14.61 -21.90 -60.06
CA ILE A 14 -13.85 -22.30 -58.87
C ILE A 14 -12.53 -22.93 -59.37
N VAL A 15 -11.42 -22.24 -59.18
CA VAL A 15 -10.08 -22.80 -59.44
C VAL A 15 -9.64 -23.51 -58.15
N PRO A 16 -9.33 -24.82 -58.18
CA PRO A 16 -8.75 -25.52 -57.05
C PRO A 16 -7.33 -24.98 -56.83
N LEU A 17 -7.08 -24.44 -55.64
CA LEU A 17 -5.69 -24.16 -55.17
C LEU A 17 -5.08 -25.47 -54.74
N GLU A 18 -4.09 -25.92 -55.47
CA GLU A 18 -3.29 -27.08 -55.07
C GLU A 18 -2.45 -26.75 -53.81
N GLY A 19 -2.58 -27.60 -52.79
CA GLY A 19 -1.50 -27.95 -51.89
C GLY A 19 -1.19 -27.01 -50.68
N GLY A 20 -2.15 -26.27 -50.18
CA GLY A 20 -2.06 -25.71 -48.82
C GLY A 20 -2.71 -26.66 -47.82
N LYS A 21 -1.94 -27.21 -46.84
CA LYS A 21 -2.56 -27.84 -45.66
C LYS A 21 -3.45 -26.79 -45.01
N GLU A 22 -4.75 -26.86 -45.23
CA GLU A 22 -5.73 -26.08 -44.49
C GLU A 22 -5.50 -26.40 -43.02
N LYS A 23 -5.01 -25.38 -42.27
CA LYS A 23 -5.14 -25.42 -40.83
C LYS A 23 -6.64 -25.43 -40.56
N GLU A 24 -7.14 -26.55 -40.05
CA GLU A 24 -8.50 -26.60 -39.55
C GLU A 24 -8.77 -25.33 -38.73
N PRO A 25 -9.87 -24.59 -38.98
CA PRO A 25 -10.21 -23.44 -38.18
C PRO A 25 -10.27 -23.94 -36.73
N ARG A 26 -9.41 -23.38 -35.86
CA ARG A 26 -9.50 -23.63 -34.42
C ARG A 26 -10.95 -23.40 -34.07
N ARG A 27 -11.68 -24.47 -33.70
CA ARG A 27 -12.98 -24.34 -33.09
C ARG A 27 -12.76 -23.47 -31.87
N GLU A 28 -13.25 -22.21 -31.93
CA GLU A 28 -13.28 -21.36 -30.75
C GLU A 28 -14.10 -22.09 -29.72
N GLU A 29 -13.44 -22.61 -28.69
CA GLU A 29 -14.16 -23.20 -27.57
C GLU A 29 -15.12 -22.12 -27.03
N PRO A 30 -16.37 -22.48 -26.73
CA PRO A 30 -17.33 -21.51 -26.23
C PRO A 30 -16.72 -20.83 -25.00
N PRO A 31 -16.81 -19.50 -24.89
CA PRO A 31 -16.18 -18.77 -23.79
C PRO A 31 -16.62 -19.37 -22.46
N ASP A 32 -15.63 -19.68 -21.59
CA ASP A 32 -15.91 -20.24 -20.29
C ASP A 32 -16.80 -19.27 -19.48
N LEU A 33 -18.05 -19.65 -19.28
CA LEU A 33 -19.06 -18.85 -18.60
C LEU A 33 -18.57 -18.40 -17.20
N ARG A 34 -17.70 -19.16 -16.57
CA ARG A 34 -17.11 -18.82 -15.27
C ARG A 34 -16.26 -17.55 -15.36
N HIS A 35 -15.48 -17.39 -16.42
CA HIS A 35 -14.69 -16.18 -16.65
C HIS A 35 -15.57 -14.96 -16.91
N TRP A 36 -16.64 -15.12 -17.70
CA TRP A 36 -17.60 -14.04 -17.90
C TRP A 36 -18.24 -13.59 -16.56
N GLN A 37 -18.63 -14.54 -15.71
CA GLN A 37 -19.20 -14.24 -14.39
C GLN A 37 -18.21 -13.53 -13.46
N ILE A 38 -16.93 -13.84 -13.54
CA ILE A 38 -15.87 -13.09 -12.82
C ILE A 38 -15.83 -11.64 -13.27
N GLU A 39 -15.80 -11.40 -14.60
CA GLU A 39 -15.73 -10.04 -15.11
C GLU A 39 -16.99 -9.24 -14.77
N GLU A 40 -18.16 -9.85 -14.85
CA GLU A 40 -19.42 -9.24 -14.46
C GLU A 40 -19.46 -8.87 -12.97
N PHE A 41 -18.98 -9.77 -12.10
CA PHE A 41 -18.81 -9.47 -10.68
C PHE A 41 -17.91 -8.24 -10.45
N LEU A 42 -16.78 -8.18 -11.12
CA LEU A 42 -15.83 -7.09 -10.95
C LEU A 42 -16.41 -5.76 -11.46
N ARG A 43 -17.11 -5.79 -12.60
CA ARG A 43 -17.80 -4.64 -13.19
C ARG A 43 -18.89 -4.10 -12.27
N GLN A 44 -19.77 -4.95 -11.78
CA GLN A 44 -20.92 -4.54 -10.95
C GLN A 44 -20.53 -4.08 -9.55
N THR A 45 -19.43 -4.58 -9.00
CA THR A 45 -19.05 -4.23 -7.63
C THR A 45 -18.25 -2.94 -7.50
N GLY A 46 -17.85 -2.30 -8.59
CA GLY A 46 -17.17 -0.99 -8.58
C GLY A 46 -15.91 -0.91 -7.70
N LYS A 47 -15.23 -2.06 -7.49
CA LYS A 47 -14.02 -2.10 -6.66
C LYS A 47 -12.87 -1.36 -7.33
N ALA A 48 -11.96 -0.77 -6.54
CA ALA A 48 -10.75 -0.13 -7.06
C ALA A 48 -9.92 -1.11 -7.92
N ASP A 49 -9.28 -0.62 -8.97
CA ASP A 49 -8.57 -1.39 -9.99
C ASP A 49 -7.61 -2.45 -9.42
N ASN A 50 -6.85 -2.07 -8.40
CA ASN A 50 -5.92 -3.01 -7.75
C ASN A 50 -6.64 -4.16 -7.05
N THR A 51 -7.81 -3.89 -6.44
CA THR A 51 -8.68 -4.91 -5.83
C THR A 51 -9.28 -5.79 -6.91
N GLN A 52 -9.76 -5.19 -8.02
CA GLN A 52 -10.27 -5.96 -9.16
C GLN A 52 -9.22 -6.90 -9.71
N ARG A 53 -7.98 -6.42 -9.95
CA ARG A 53 -6.87 -7.25 -10.42
C ARG A 53 -6.60 -8.43 -9.49
N THR A 54 -6.57 -8.18 -8.20
CA THR A 54 -6.31 -9.22 -7.19
C THR A 54 -7.45 -10.23 -7.14
N TYR A 55 -8.70 -9.77 -7.13
CA TYR A 55 -9.88 -10.62 -7.12
C TYR A 55 -9.97 -11.48 -8.38
N ARG A 56 -9.75 -10.87 -9.54
CA ARG A 56 -9.67 -11.59 -10.82
C ARG A 56 -8.69 -12.76 -10.74
N GLY A 57 -7.45 -12.50 -10.33
CA GLY A 57 -6.44 -13.54 -10.24
C GLY A 57 -6.75 -14.62 -9.20
N GLN A 58 -7.44 -14.29 -8.10
CA GLN A 58 -7.87 -15.30 -7.11
C GLN A 58 -9.01 -16.17 -7.66
N LEU A 59 -10.01 -15.58 -8.27
CA LEU A 59 -11.18 -16.30 -8.81
C LEU A 59 -10.81 -17.16 -10.01
N GLN A 60 -9.97 -16.65 -10.90
CA GLN A 60 -9.46 -17.45 -12.02
C GLN A 60 -8.66 -18.66 -11.56
N ARG A 61 -7.77 -18.50 -10.57
CA ARG A 61 -7.03 -19.63 -9.99
C ARG A 61 -7.95 -20.69 -9.39
N PHE A 62 -9.00 -20.27 -8.69
CA PHE A 62 -9.98 -21.20 -8.13
C PHE A 62 -10.79 -21.89 -9.25
N ALA A 63 -11.27 -21.15 -10.24
CA ALA A 63 -12.03 -21.68 -11.36
C ALA A 63 -11.22 -22.74 -12.14
N THR A 64 -9.94 -22.44 -12.42
CA THR A 64 -9.03 -23.40 -13.08
C THR A 64 -8.78 -24.64 -12.22
N TRP A 65 -8.57 -24.46 -10.90
CA TRP A 65 -8.30 -25.57 -10.00
C TRP A 65 -9.54 -26.49 -9.79
N SER A 66 -10.75 -25.89 -9.67
CA SER A 66 -11.96 -26.63 -9.35
C SER A 66 -12.55 -27.38 -10.54
N GLU A 67 -12.33 -26.85 -11.76
CA GLU A 67 -12.93 -27.32 -13.04
C GLU A 67 -14.47 -27.39 -13.03
N LYS A 68 -15.11 -26.90 -11.96
CA LYS A 68 -16.55 -26.94 -11.75
C LYS A 68 -17.21 -25.61 -12.07
N SER A 69 -18.46 -25.66 -12.50
CA SER A 69 -19.30 -24.48 -12.56
C SER A 69 -19.50 -23.89 -11.15
N TRP A 70 -19.76 -22.59 -11.04
CA TRP A 70 -19.96 -21.94 -9.74
C TRP A 70 -21.13 -22.53 -8.94
N LEU A 71 -22.11 -23.13 -9.62
CA LEU A 71 -23.27 -23.77 -8.98
C LEU A 71 -22.95 -25.17 -8.40
N GLU A 72 -21.97 -25.86 -8.97
CA GLU A 72 -21.56 -27.19 -8.53
C GLU A 72 -20.52 -27.18 -7.40
N VAL A 73 -19.97 -26.00 -7.08
CA VAL A 73 -19.02 -25.86 -5.98
C VAL A 73 -19.74 -26.09 -4.65
N THR A 74 -19.22 -27.00 -3.84
CA THR A 74 -19.71 -27.30 -2.50
C THR A 74 -18.74 -26.82 -1.43
N PRO A 75 -19.14 -26.75 -0.15
CA PRO A 75 -18.21 -26.45 0.96
C PRO A 75 -17.00 -27.39 0.99
N SER A 76 -17.18 -28.66 0.62
CA SER A 76 -16.08 -29.64 0.54
C SER A 76 -15.03 -29.22 -0.50
N HIS A 77 -15.44 -28.71 -1.66
CA HIS A 77 -14.51 -28.22 -2.68
C HIS A 77 -13.70 -27.03 -2.15
N ILE A 78 -14.33 -26.09 -1.48
CA ILE A 78 -13.61 -24.92 -0.89
C ILE A 78 -12.67 -25.39 0.22
N GLY A 79 -13.09 -26.36 1.05
CA GLY A 79 -12.23 -26.94 2.08
C GLY A 79 -11.00 -27.67 1.49
N LYS A 80 -11.16 -28.38 0.35
CA LYS A 80 -10.05 -28.99 -0.40
C LYS A 80 -9.12 -27.91 -0.97
N TYR A 81 -9.67 -26.85 -1.55
CA TYR A 81 -8.87 -25.73 -2.07
C TYR A 81 -8.08 -25.03 -0.98
N ARG A 82 -8.69 -24.79 0.20
CA ARG A 82 -7.99 -24.25 1.38
C ARG A 82 -6.78 -25.12 1.75
N ARG A 83 -6.94 -26.44 1.78
CA ARG A 83 -5.83 -27.37 2.07
C ARG A 83 -4.74 -27.32 1.00
N GLU A 84 -5.13 -27.25 -0.26
CA GLU A 84 -4.20 -27.11 -1.40
C GLU A 84 -3.35 -25.85 -1.28
N LEU A 85 -3.96 -24.71 -0.94
CA LEU A 85 -3.23 -23.45 -0.73
C LEU A 85 -2.23 -23.57 0.42
N LYS A 86 -2.56 -24.27 1.49
CA LYS A 86 -1.67 -24.55 2.63
C LYS A 86 -0.52 -25.47 2.24
N LEU A 87 -0.78 -26.53 1.50
CA LEU A 87 0.24 -27.45 0.99
C LEU A 87 1.22 -26.74 0.05
N LYS A 88 0.78 -25.72 -0.69
CA LYS A 88 1.66 -24.82 -1.48
C LYS A 88 2.46 -23.81 -0.64
N GLY A 89 2.40 -23.91 0.68
CA GLY A 89 3.15 -23.05 1.60
C GLY A 89 2.64 -21.61 1.70
N LEU A 90 1.39 -21.32 1.31
CA LEU A 90 0.85 -19.97 1.44
C LEU A 90 0.62 -19.60 2.91
N LYS A 91 0.98 -18.37 3.26
CA LYS A 91 0.73 -17.82 4.60
C LYS A 91 -0.78 -17.76 4.90
N PRO A 92 -1.23 -17.92 6.16
CA PRO A 92 -2.63 -17.84 6.57
C PRO A 92 -3.35 -16.58 6.04
N THR A 93 -2.67 -15.44 6.02
CA THR A 93 -3.20 -14.19 5.44
C THR A 93 -3.55 -14.31 3.96
N SER A 94 -2.71 -15.00 3.17
CA SER A 94 -2.94 -15.23 1.74
C SER A 94 -4.07 -16.22 1.50
N VAL A 95 -4.15 -17.28 2.30
CA VAL A 95 -5.26 -18.24 2.27
C VAL A 95 -6.58 -17.53 2.58
N ASN A 96 -6.62 -16.76 3.67
CA ASN A 96 -7.81 -15.99 4.05
C ASN A 96 -8.22 -14.96 3.00
N HIS A 97 -7.25 -14.35 2.32
CA HIS A 97 -7.55 -13.44 1.22
C HIS A 97 -8.26 -14.16 0.07
N ALA A 98 -7.82 -15.36 -0.30
CA ALA A 98 -8.48 -16.17 -1.33
C ALA A 98 -9.92 -16.57 -0.90
N LEU A 99 -10.09 -17.02 0.34
CA LEU A 99 -11.40 -17.38 0.88
C LEU A 99 -12.35 -16.17 0.95
N ASN A 100 -11.89 -15.03 1.39
CA ASN A 100 -12.68 -13.78 1.44
C ASN A 100 -13.07 -13.30 0.04
N THR A 101 -12.21 -13.53 -0.96
CA THR A 101 -12.54 -13.23 -2.36
C THR A 101 -13.68 -14.13 -2.84
N LEU A 102 -13.63 -15.43 -2.55
CA LEU A 102 -14.71 -16.37 -2.86
C LEU A 102 -16.01 -15.98 -2.13
N ARG A 103 -15.95 -15.62 -0.83
CA ARG A 103 -17.12 -15.14 -0.09
C ARG A 103 -17.75 -13.89 -0.74
N SER A 104 -16.92 -12.94 -1.15
CA SER A 104 -17.39 -11.73 -1.83
C SER A 104 -18.07 -12.04 -3.16
N PHE A 105 -17.49 -12.99 -3.93
CA PHE A 105 -18.06 -13.45 -5.19
C PHE A 105 -19.39 -14.18 -4.98
N TYR A 106 -19.46 -15.16 -4.11
CA TYR A 106 -20.70 -15.93 -3.88
C TYR A 106 -21.81 -15.08 -3.27
N SER A 107 -21.49 -14.10 -2.42
CA SER A 107 -22.46 -13.13 -1.91
C SER A 107 -23.04 -12.26 -3.02
N TRP A 108 -22.22 -11.83 -3.99
CA TRP A 108 -22.68 -11.15 -5.18
C TRP A 108 -23.49 -12.08 -6.08
N PHE A 109 -22.99 -13.29 -6.34
CA PHE A 109 -23.59 -14.26 -7.23
C PHE A 109 -25.02 -14.64 -6.80
N ARG A 110 -25.25 -14.75 -5.49
CA ARG A 110 -26.60 -14.93 -4.93
C ARG A 110 -27.49 -13.71 -5.15
N ARG A 111 -27.00 -12.50 -4.91
CA ARG A 111 -27.76 -11.26 -5.10
C ARG A 111 -28.11 -11.00 -6.57
N SER A 112 -27.30 -11.46 -7.50
CA SER A 112 -27.56 -11.36 -8.93
C SER A 112 -28.37 -12.50 -9.51
N ASN A 113 -29.03 -13.30 -8.64
CA ASN A 113 -29.84 -14.47 -8.99
C ASN A 113 -29.06 -15.61 -9.72
N GLY A 114 -27.74 -15.56 -9.67
CA GLY A 114 -26.91 -16.64 -10.20
C GLY A 114 -26.78 -17.84 -9.28
N TYR A 115 -27.21 -17.72 -8.00
CA TYR A 115 -27.19 -18.78 -7.00
C TYR A 115 -28.54 -18.89 -6.26
N PRO A 116 -29.05 -20.09 -5.97
CA PRO A 116 -30.35 -20.28 -5.31
C PRO A 116 -30.41 -19.58 -3.94
N SER A 117 -31.46 -18.79 -3.72
CA SER A 117 -31.63 -18.02 -2.48
C SER A 117 -31.93 -18.89 -1.25
N ASN A 118 -32.51 -20.07 -1.46
CA ASN A 118 -32.90 -21.03 -0.42
C ASN A 118 -31.76 -21.99 -0.01
N GLN A 119 -30.57 -21.86 -0.58
CA GLN A 119 -29.43 -22.70 -0.25
C GLN A 119 -28.33 -21.90 0.45
N PRO A 120 -27.62 -22.48 1.45
CA PRO A 120 -26.45 -21.86 2.03
C PRO A 120 -25.35 -21.70 0.99
N LEU A 121 -24.57 -20.63 1.07
CA LEU A 121 -23.44 -20.45 0.17
C LEU A 121 -22.35 -21.48 0.49
N PRO A 122 -21.62 -21.96 -0.52
CA PRO A 122 -20.54 -22.93 -0.30
C PRO A 122 -19.40 -22.38 0.56
N THR A 123 -19.39 -21.06 0.79
CA THR A 123 -18.41 -20.37 1.64
C THR A 123 -18.86 -20.20 3.10
N ASP A 124 -20.14 -20.41 3.43
CA ASP A 124 -20.69 -20.11 4.76
C ASP A 124 -20.12 -21.03 5.85
N ALA A 125 -19.91 -22.31 5.52
CA ALA A 125 -19.40 -23.33 6.44
C ALA A 125 -17.84 -23.35 6.53
N ILE A 126 -17.13 -22.41 5.94
CA ILE A 126 -15.66 -22.42 5.91
C ILE A 126 -15.09 -21.37 6.86
N ASP A 127 -14.39 -21.82 7.88
CA ASP A 127 -13.65 -20.97 8.77
C ASP A 127 -12.38 -20.43 8.13
N LEU A 128 -12.01 -19.21 8.50
CA LEU A 128 -10.75 -18.61 8.14
C LEU A 128 -9.61 -19.23 8.97
N GLU A 129 -8.40 -19.24 8.39
CA GLU A 129 -7.20 -19.63 9.12
C GLU A 129 -6.94 -18.64 10.26
N ARG A 130 -6.54 -19.16 11.42
CA ARG A 130 -6.09 -18.34 12.55
C ARG A 130 -4.85 -17.55 12.11
N GLN A 131 -4.86 -16.27 12.32
CA GLN A 131 -3.73 -15.41 12.05
C GLN A 131 -3.11 -15.00 13.39
N GLU A 132 -1.81 -15.15 13.52
CA GLU A 132 -1.06 -14.41 14.53
C GLU A 132 -1.15 -12.93 14.18
N GLU A 133 -1.44 -12.09 15.16
CA GLU A 133 -1.38 -10.66 14.95
C GLU A 133 0.08 -10.27 14.71
N PRO A 134 0.46 -9.85 13.49
CA PRO A 134 1.84 -9.44 13.26
C PRO A 134 2.11 -8.23 14.13
N GLN A 135 3.11 -8.31 14.99
CA GLN A 135 3.67 -7.11 15.60
C GLN A 135 4.10 -6.17 14.48
N ALA A 136 3.68 -4.92 14.57
CA ALA A 136 4.10 -3.91 13.62
C ALA A 136 5.63 -3.76 13.75
N ALA A 137 6.36 -4.21 12.75
CA ALA A 137 7.80 -4.03 12.70
C ALA A 137 8.08 -2.54 12.42
N HIS A 138 8.19 -1.74 13.48
CA HIS A 138 8.69 -0.36 13.37
C HIS A 138 10.23 -0.39 13.20
N LEU A 139 10.77 0.69 12.72
CA LEU A 139 12.21 0.93 12.70
C LEU A 139 12.59 1.49 14.06
N ASP A 140 13.57 0.92 14.69
CA ASP A 140 14.16 1.48 15.90
C ASP A 140 15.16 2.60 15.57
N GLY A 141 15.86 3.11 16.58
CA GLY A 141 16.82 4.19 16.40
C GLY A 141 18.05 3.75 15.61
N GLU A 142 18.50 2.50 15.78
CA GLU A 142 19.63 1.93 15.07
C GLU A 142 19.29 1.72 13.59
N ASP A 143 18.18 1.02 13.28
CA ASP A 143 17.65 0.86 11.93
C ASP A 143 17.55 2.22 11.17
N LEU A 144 17.02 3.24 11.85
CA LEU A 144 16.89 4.58 11.27
C LEU A 144 18.25 5.25 11.05
N GLY A 145 19.19 5.10 11.99
CA GLY A 145 20.55 5.61 11.87
C GLY A 145 21.25 5.03 10.63
N GLU A 146 21.17 3.71 10.44
CA GLU A 146 21.75 3.04 9.26
C GLU A 146 21.12 3.49 7.96
N VAL A 147 19.79 3.65 7.94
CA VAL A 147 19.07 4.18 6.77
C VAL A 147 19.55 5.59 6.41
N TRP A 148 19.71 6.47 7.40
CA TRP A 148 20.19 7.83 7.16
C TRP A 148 21.66 7.87 6.73
N ALA A 149 22.53 7.04 7.32
CA ALA A 149 23.93 6.93 6.94
C ALA A 149 24.10 6.54 5.45
N VAL A 150 23.33 5.57 4.97
CA VAL A 150 23.33 5.18 3.55
C VAL A 150 22.82 6.30 2.65
N LEU A 151 21.79 7.04 3.07
CA LEU A 151 21.27 8.16 2.31
C LEU A 151 22.29 9.31 2.17
N GLU A 152 23.20 9.48 3.11
CA GLU A 152 24.30 10.46 2.97
C GLU A 152 25.35 10.04 1.94
N LEU A 153 25.56 8.75 1.74
CA LEU A 153 26.55 8.22 0.80
C LEU A 153 26.06 8.14 -0.65
N GLU A 154 24.75 8.16 -0.90
CA GLU A 154 24.16 8.03 -2.24
C GLU A 154 24.23 9.35 -3.02
N GLU A 155 25.22 9.54 -3.88
CA GLU A 155 25.46 10.82 -4.55
C GLU A 155 24.34 11.27 -5.52
N LYS A 156 23.83 10.32 -6.35
CA LYS A 156 22.94 10.67 -7.47
C LYS A 156 21.51 11.00 -7.05
N THR A 157 20.97 10.24 -6.09
CA THR A 157 19.56 10.34 -5.71
C THR A 157 19.34 10.86 -4.30
N ARG A 158 20.43 11.14 -3.58
CA ARG A 158 20.43 11.52 -2.16
C ARG A 158 19.35 12.53 -1.79
N VAL A 159 19.33 13.67 -2.46
CA VAL A 159 18.45 14.77 -2.10
C VAL A 159 16.98 14.40 -2.26
N ARG A 160 16.64 13.66 -3.33
CA ARG A 160 15.30 13.13 -3.56
C ARG A 160 14.93 12.06 -2.53
N ASP A 161 15.81 11.10 -2.31
CA ASP A 161 15.51 9.93 -1.49
C ASP A 161 15.40 10.30 -0.02
N ARG A 162 16.18 11.28 0.46
CA ARG A 162 16.03 11.91 1.78
C ARG A 162 14.64 12.57 1.93
N ALA A 163 14.21 13.35 0.96
CA ALA A 163 12.88 13.96 0.97
C ALA A 163 11.76 12.91 0.97
N ILE A 164 11.90 11.83 0.20
CA ILE A 164 10.93 10.72 0.19
C ILE A 164 10.87 10.03 1.56
N VAL A 165 12.00 9.65 2.14
CA VAL A 165 12.04 9.00 3.46
C VAL A 165 11.45 9.91 4.52
N SER A 166 11.76 11.22 4.48
CA SER A 166 11.18 12.20 5.42
C SER A 166 9.66 12.25 5.35
N VAL A 167 9.05 12.28 4.17
CA VAL A 167 7.59 12.29 4.09
C VAL A 167 6.98 10.94 4.48
N LEU A 168 7.65 9.81 4.23
CA LEU A 168 7.20 8.50 4.68
C LEU A 168 7.21 8.39 6.21
N LEU A 169 8.22 8.97 6.87
CA LEU A 169 8.33 9.09 8.33
C LEU A 169 7.28 10.03 8.95
N HIS A 170 6.53 10.76 8.14
CA HIS A 170 5.34 11.53 8.58
C HIS A 170 4.03 10.78 8.28
N GLY A 171 4.10 9.47 8.16
CA GLY A 171 2.94 8.59 8.13
C GLY A 171 2.26 8.44 6.76
N LEU A 172 2.85 8.91 5.65
CA LEU A 172 2.29 8.73 4.32
C LEU A 172 2.38 7.25 3.86
N ARG A 173 1.37 6.81 3.10
CA ARG A 173 1.50 5.58 2.34
C ARG A 173 2.35 5.79 1.10
N ALA A 174 3.03 4.76 0.62
CA ALA A 174 3.82 4.85 -0.61
C ALA A 174 3.03 5.35 -1.83
N SER A 175 1.76 4.97 -1.94
CA SER A 175 0.87 5.45 -3.00
C SER A 175 0.53 6.93 -2.84
N GLU A 176 0.38 7.41 -1.62
CA GLU A 176 0.13 8.82 -1.30
C GLU A 176 1.39 9.66 -1.60
N ALA A 177 2.55 9.21 -1.13
CA ALA A 177 3.83 9.89 -1.41
C ALA A 177 4.12 9.94 -2.92
N SER A 178 3.87 8.87 -3.67
CA SER A 178 4.09 8.86 -5.12
C SER A 178 3.08 9.70 -5.90
N ALA A 179 1.91 10.00 -5.32
CA ALA A 179 0.86 10.80 -5.94
C ALA A 179 0.98 12.31 -5.68
N LEU A 180 1.89 12.74 -4.78
CA LEU A 180 2.08 14.15 -4.47
C LEU A 180 2.48 14.96 -5.70
N ASP A 181 1.93 16.16 -5.80
CA ASP A 181 2.35 17.22 -6.71
C ASP A 181 3.06 18.33 -5.94
N VAL A 182 3.77 19.20 -6.63
CA VAL A 182 4.45 20.34 -5.98
C VAL A 182 3.46 21.22 -5.25
N SER A 183 2.25 21.41 -5.80
CA SER A 183 1.15 22.15 -5.17
C SER A 183 0.65 21.53 -3.85
N SER A 184 0.98 20.26 -3.60
CA SER A 184 0.67 19.62 -2.31
C SER A 184 1.46 20.20 -1.13
N TRP A 185 2.49 21.02 -1.40
CA TRP A 185 3.38 21.61 -0.40
C TRP A 185 3.26 23.14 -0.34
N ASN A 186 3.03 23.67 0.85
CA ASN A 186 2.90 25.11 1.08
C ASN A 186 4.04 25.74 1.93
N GLY A 187 5.15 25.01 2.12
CA GLY A 187 6.28 25.43 2.95
C GLY A 187 6.20 24.96 4.42
N LYS A 188 5.06 24.48 4.89
CA LYS A 188 4.86 24.03 6.28
C LYS A 188 4.01 22.75 6.40
N ILE A 189 2.96 22.67 5.62
CA ILE A 189 1.95 21.62 5.66
C ILE A 189 1.93 20.93 4.31
N LEU A 190 1.86 19.59 4.35
CA LEU A 190 1.70 18.75 3.19
C LEU A 190 0.24 18.31 3.06
N THR A 191 -0.41 18.70 1.98
CA THR A 191 -1.79 18.32 1.65
C THR A 191 -1.78 16.96 0.96
N VAL A 192 -2.44 15.96 1.55
CA VAL A 192 -2.42 14.57 1.08
C VAL A 192 -3.83 14.10 0.73
N HIS A 193 -4.03 13.74 -0.54
CA HIS A 193 -5.27 13.10 -0.99
C HIS A 193 -5.25 11.61 -0.63
N ARG A 194 -6.13 11.20 0.28
CA ARG A 194 -6.19 9.81 0.75
C ARG A 194 -6.88 8.90 -0.28
N SER A 195 -6.21 7.83 -0.65
CA SER A 195 -6.67 6.89 -1.69
C SER A 195 -7.95 6.11 -1.34
N LYS A 196 -8.41 6.16 -0.10
CA LYS A 196 -9.68 5.55 0.34
C LYS A 196 -10.61 6.64 0.86
N GLY A 197 -11.48 7.15 -0.03
CA GLY A 197 -12.63 7.98 0.31
C GLY A 197 -12.39 9.48 0.29
N GLN A 198 -11.97 10.07 -0.83
CA GLN A 198 -11.96 11.53 -1.11
C GLN A 198 -11.56 12.50 0.03
N ASN A 199 -10.99 11.98 1.12
CA ASN A 199 -10.59 12.78 2.25
C ASN A 199 -9.20 13.39 1.96
N VAL A 200 -9.09 14.67 2.19
CA VAL A 200 -7.83 15.40 2.21
C VAL A 200 -7.36 15.45 3.65
N SER A 201 -6.08 15.17 3.90
CA SER A 201 -5.46 15.35 5.21
C SER A 201 -4.33 16.35 5.09
N GLU A 202 -4.21 17.22 6.07
CA GLU A 202 -3.12 18.18 6.21
C GLU A 202 -2.11 17.64 7.21
N ILE A 203 -0.87 17.43 6.76
CA ILE A 203 0.20 16.85 7.57
C ILE A 203 1.28 17.89 7.79
N PRO A 204 1.44 18.39 9.03
CA PRO A 204 2.57 19.25 9.36
C PRO A 204 3.86 18.45 9.31
N LEU A 205 4.87 18.97 8.61
CA LEU A 205 6.19 18.36 8.57
C LEU A 205 7.11 18.94 9.65
N SER A 206 7.95 18.10 10.23
CA SER A 206 9.03 18.52 11.12
C SER A 206 9.99 19.48 10.40
N ARG A 207 10.75 20.27 11.16
CA ARG A 207 11.75 21.19 10.58
C ARG A 207 12.72 20.45 9.65
N GLU A 208 13.21 19.31 10.06
CA GLU A 208 14.13 18.48 9.28
C GLU A 208 13.50 18.00 7.97
N ALA A 209 12.29 17.46 8.01
CA ALA A 209 11.59 17.02 6.82
C ALA A 209 11.31 18.16 5.83
N ARG A 210 11.01 19.36 6.35
CA ARG A 210 10.87 20.56 5.52
C ARG A 210 12.19 20.90 4.82
N CYS A 211 13.30 20.93 5.56
CA CYS A 211 14.62 21.17 4.97
C CYS A 211 14.94 20.16 3.86
N HIS A 212 14.67 18.87 4.06
CA HIS A 212 14.91 17.85 3.03
C HIS A 212 14.04 18.05 1.78
N LEU A 213 12.76 18.40 1.98
CA LEU A 213 11.85 18.64 0.86
C LEU A 213 12.21 19.90 0.07
N GLU A 214 12.54 20.98 0.76
CA GLU A 214 12.98 22.24 0.15
C GLU A 214 14.31 22.08 -0.60
N ALA A 215 15.28 21.39 -0.01
CA ALA A 215 16.55 21.08 -0.67
C ALA A 215 16.34 20.28 -1.96
N TYR A 216 15.37 19.33 -1.96
CA TYR A 216 15.04 18.60 -3.16
C TYR A 216 14.37 19.48 -4.24
N LEU A 217 13.44 20.35 -3.86
CA LEU A 217 12.81 21.27 -4.80
C LEU A 217 13.83 22.28 -5.37
N GLU A 218 14.76 22.75 -4.55
CA GLU A 218 15.85 23.61 -5.00
C GLU A 218 16.79 22.88 -5.98
N TRP A 219 17.16 21.65 -5.67
CA TRP A 219 17.91 20.80 -6.60
C TRP A 219 17.19 20.66 -7.94
N ARG A 220 15.86 20.47 -7.93
CA ARG A 220 15.05 20.40 -9.15
C ARG A 220 15.13 21.67 -9.98
N ARG A 221 15.05 22.84 -9.35
CA ARG A 221 15.19 24.15 -10.04
C ARG A 221 16.56 24.28 -10.74
N HIS A 222 17.62 23.85 -10.06
CA HIS A 222 18.98 23.87 -10.65
C HIS A 222 19.13 22.90 -11.83
N GLN A 223 18.38 21.79 -11.86
CA GLN A 223 18.40 20.89 -13.01
C GLN A 223 17.66 21.47 -14.22
N GLY A 224 16.61 22.25 -13.99
CA GLY A 224 15.78 22.84 -15.03
C GLY A 224 15.04 21.84 -15.93
N GLY A 225 14.46 22.30 -17.01
CA GLY A 225 13.81 21.45 -18.01
C GLY A 225 12.73 20.55 -17.44
N ALA A 226 12.82 19.22 -17.69
CA ALA A 226 11.85 18.25 -17.19
C ALA A 226 11.83 18.12 -15.65
N PHE A 227 12.79 18.67 -14.95
CA PHE A 227 12.88 18.66 -13.49
C PHE A 227 12.31 19.93 -12.84
N GLU A 228 12.00 20.97 -13.61
CA GLU A 228 11.48 22.24 -13.08
C GLU A 228 10.23 21.99 -12.20
N PRO A 229 10.22 22.49 -10.93
CA PRO A 229 9.11 22.25 -10.01
C PRO A 229 7.95 23.22 -10.24
N MET A 230 7.16 22.98 -11.28
CA MET A 230 5.89 23.68 -11.50
C MET A 230 4.82 23.15 -10.52
N LEU A 231 3.84 23.99 -10.18
CA LEU A 231 2.79 23.62 -9.21
C LEU A 231 2.08 22.30 -9.53
N GLU A 232 1.74 22.06 -10.78
CA GLU A 232 1.07 20.85 -11.22
C GLU A 232 2.00 19.68 -11.55
N SER A 233 3.33 19.91 -11.44
CA SER A 233 4.29 18.85 -11.71
C SER A 233 4.35 17.86 -10.54
N PRO A 234 4.65 16.58 -10.82
CA PRO A 234 4.82 15.60 -9.75
C PRO A 234 5.89 16.03 -8.75
N MET A 235 5.64 15.83 -7.46
CA MET A 235 6.59 16.13 -6.40
C MET A 235 7.89 15.34 -6.58
N PHE A 236 7.80 14.02 -6.69
CA PHE A 236 8.96 13.15 -6.80
C PHE A 236 9.12 12.60 -8.22
N LEU A 237 10.30 12.82 -8.79
CA LEU A 237 10.64 12.43 -10.16
C LEU A 237 11.59 11.24 -10.20
N ALA A 238 11.41 10.41 -11.21
CA ALA A 238 12.38 9.39 -11.57
C ALA A 238 13.66 10.04 -12.11
N GLN A 239 14.81 9.45 -11.78
CA GLN A 239 16.13 9.93 -12.17
C GLN A 239 16.89 8.88 -13.01
N ASP A 240 16.24 7.74 -13.32
CA ASP A 240 16.82 6.74 -14.22
C ASP A 240 16.73 7.24 -15.68
N PRO A 241 17.70 6.84 -16.54
CA PRO A 241 17.79 7.40 -17.92
C PRO A 241 16.55 7.19 -18.78
N LYS A 242 15.75 6.15 -18.52
CA LYS A 242 14.56 5.81 -19.33
C LYS A 242 13.31 6.60 -18.90
N SER A 243 13.27 7.06 -17.67
CA SER A 243 12.10 7.75 -17.11
C SER A 243 12.43 9.06 -16.39
N ALA A 244 13.62 9.61 -16.60
CA ALA A 244 14.04 10.88 -16.02
C ALA A 244 12.99 11.98 -16.26
N GLY A 245 12.71 12.75 -15.19
CA GLY A 245 11.70 13.82 -15.24
C GLY A 245 10.23 13.34 -15.16
N LYS A 246 9.94 12.06 -15.28
CA LYS A 246 8.59 11.51 -15.08
C LYS A 246 8.31 11.26 -13.60
N ARG A 247 7.03 11.21 -13.23
CA ARG A 247 6.61 10.86 -11.86
C ARG A 247 7.25 9.57 -11.37
N LEU A 248 7.84 9.60 -10.19
CA LEU A 248 8.29 8.39 -9.51
C LEU A 248 7.05 7.63 -8.99
N GLY A 249 6.59 6.66 -9.75
CA GLY A 249 5.42 5.87 -9.39
C GLY A 249 5.67 4.93 -8.20
N TYR A 250 4.57 4.38 -7.65
CA TYR A 250 4.59 3.47 -6.51
C TYR A 250 5.66 2.36 -6.61
N LYS A 251 5.77 1.70 -7.77
CA LYS A 251 6.76 0.62 -7.97
C LYS A 251 8.20 1.13 -7.88
N GLY A 252 8.47 2.32 -8.40
CA GLY A 252 9.79 2.96 -8.34
C GLY A 252 10.16 3.32 -6.91
N LEU A 253 9.25 3.96 -6.17
CA LEU A 253 9.42 4.29 -4.76
C LEU A 253 9.64 3.04 -3.90
N HIS A 254 8.85 2.00 -4.10
CA HIS A 254 9.01 0.74 -3.37
C HIS A 254 10.36 0.07 -3.64
N ARG A 255 10.83 0.09 -4.90
CA ARG A 255 12.15 -0.46 -5.29
C ARG A 255 13.28 0.35 -4.66
N MET A 256 13.16 1.68 -4.64
CA MET A 256 14.14 2.55 -3.99
C MET A 256 14.27 2.22 -2.49
N VAL A 257 13.15 2.15 -1.76
CA VAL A 257 13.16 1.80 -0.33
C VAL A 257 13.72 0.40 -0.09
N LYS A 258 13.38 -0.58 -0.93
CA LYS A 258 13.93 -1.93 -0.81
C LYS A 258 15.44 -1.97 -1.04
N LYS A 259 15.95 -1.23 -2.04
CA LYS A 259 17.39 -1.07 -2.29
C LYS A 259 18.07 -0.44 -1.07
N LEU A 260 17.49 0.64 -0.55
CA LEU A 260 17.98 1.35 0.62
C LEU A 260 18.13 0.40 1.82
N GLY A 261 17.12 -0.42 2.14
CA GLY A 261 17.19 -1.40 3.21
C GLY A 261 18.28 -2.45 3.01
N ALA A 262 18.41 -2.97 1.78
CA ALA A 262 19.45 -3.93 1.46
C ALA A 262 20.87 -3.35 1.65
N THR A 263 21.08 -2.07 1.32
CA THR A 263 22.37 -1.39 1.49
C THR A 263 22.61 -1.02 2.97
N ALA A 264 21.58 -0.66 3.71
CA ALA A 264 21.65 -0.32 5.13
C ALA A 264 21.67 -1.55 6.08
N GLY A 265 21.60 -2.77 5.54
CA GLY A 265 21.51 -3.97 6.37
C GLY A 265 20.17 -4.14 7.11
N VAL A 266 19.18 -3.30 6.83
CA VAL A 266 17.86 -3.32 7.47
C VAL A 266 16.96 -4.32 6.77
N GLU A 267 16.74 -5.46 7.41
CA GLU A 267 15.93 -6.54 6.84
C GLU A 267 14.48 -6.10 6.59
N ASN A 268 13.94 -6.55 5.46
CA ASN A 268 12.54 -6.33 5.08
C ASN A 268 12.10 -4.85 5.08
N LEU A 269 13.03 -3.91 4.83
CA LEU A 269 12.67 -2.49 4.72
C LEU A 269 11.71 -2.26 3.55
N HIS A 270 10.60 -1.63 3.84
CA HIS A 270 9.57 -1.26 2.87
C HIS A 270 8.82 -0.01 3.35
N PRO A 271 8.16 0.74 2.47
CA PRO A 271 7.58 2.04 2.84
C PRO A 271 6.63 2.00 4.04
N HIS A 272 5.98 0.85 4.26
CA HIS A 272 5.03 0.74 5.36
C HIS A 272 5.72 0.67 6.74
N ARG A 273 7.00 0.24 6.83
CA ARG A 273 7.76 0.28 8.08
C ARG A 273 7.98 1.72 8.57
N PHE A 274 8.29 2.67 7.69
CA PHE A 274 8.40 4.09 8.06
C PHE A 274 7.09 4.63 8.64
N ARG A 275 5.97 4.27 8.03
CA ARG A 275 4.66 4.65 8.54
C ARG A 275 4.34 3.96 9.88
N HIS A 276 4.79 2.73 10.10
CA HIS A 276 4.69 2.06 11.40
C HIS A 276 5.50 2.81 12.45
N SER A 277 6.74 3.20 12.13
CA SER A 277 7.59 4.00 13.03
C SER A 277 6.93 5.32 13.40
N PHE A 278 6.29 6.01 12.44
CA PHE A 278 5.53 7.22 12.74
C PHE A 278 4.40 6.96 13.74
N GLY A 279 3.57 5.95 13.51
CA GLY A 279 2.48 5.60 14.43
C GLY A 279 2.98 5.22 15.83
N THR A 280 4.08 4.49 15.92
CA THR A 280 4.74 4.14 17.19
C THR A 280 5.28 5.39 17.89
N GLU A 281 5.96 6.27 17.16
CA GLU A 281 6.56 7.49 17.71
C GLU A 281 5.52 8.49 18.21
N VAL A 282 4.46 8.71 17.44
CA VAL A 282 3.31 9.56 17.83
C VAL A 282 2.69 9.05 19.14
N THR A 283 2.58 7.73 19.29
CA THR A 283 2.04 7.10 20.50
C THR A 283 3.02 7.23 21.68
N LYS A 284 4.31 6.99 21.48
CA LYS A 284 5.35 7.15 22.52
C LYS A 284 5.40 8.59 23.03
N ARG A 285 5.19 9.57 22.18
CA ARG A 285 5.13 11.00 22.55
C ARG A 285 3.82 11.42 23.20
N GLY A 286 2.91 10.50 23.47
CA GLY A 286 1.64 10.79 24.15
C GLY A 286 0.64 11.61 23.32
N VAL A 287 0.79 11.65 22.00
CA VAL A 287 -0.21 12.30 21.13
C VAL A 287 -1.51 11.50 21.19
N ASP A 288 -2.63 12.21 21.39
CA ASP A 288 -3.94 11.60 21.45
C ASP A 288 -4.18 10.64 20.26
N PRO A 289 -4.64 9.40 20.51
CA PRO A 289 -4.90 8.42 19.47
C PRO A 289 -5.82 8.90 18.35
N LEU A 290 -6.77 9.81 18.64
CA LEU A 290 -7.64 10.42 17.63
C LEU A 290 -6.83 11.28 16.65
N PHE A 291 -5.92 12.09 17.16
CA PHE A 291 -5.02 12.91 16.34
C PHE A 291 -4.03 12.04 15.56
N GLY A 292 -3.48 11.01 16.19
CA GLY A 292 -2.62 10.05 15.51
C GLY A 292 -3.33 9.36 14.33
N LYS A 293 -4.58 8.95 14.51
CA LYS A 293 -5.41 8.37 13.43
C LYS A 293 -5.65 9.37 12.30
N GLU A 294 -5.97 10.61 12.62
CA GLU A 294 -6.21 11.67 11.63
C GLU A 294 -4.96 11.94 10.80
N LEU A 295 -3.81 12.16 11.45
CA LEU A 295 -2.52 12.36 10.76
C LEU A 295 -2.16 11.18 9.83
N MET A 296 -2.47 9.96 10.25
CA MET A 296 -2.24 8.76 9.45
C MET A 296 -3.37 8.48 8.44
N GLY A 297 -4.50 9.14 8.49
CA GLY A 297 -5.68 8.83 7.68
C GLY A 297 -6.16 7.39 7.92
N ILE A 298 -6.29 6.99 9.19
CA ILE A 298 -6.80 5.69 9.63
C ILE A 298 -8.18 5.88 10.23
N LYS A 299 -9.19 5.21 9.65
CA LYS A 299 -10.58 5.29 10.13
C LYS A 299 -10.92 4.26 11.22
N SER A 300 -10.19 3.14 11.26
CA SER A 300 -10.50 2.00 12.13
C SER A 300 -9.58 1.97 13.34
N ASP A 301 -10.16 1.92 14.54
CA ASP A 301 -9.42 1.77 15.80
C ASP A 301 -8.59 0.49 15.80
N ARG A 302 -9.17 -0.64 15.39
CA ARG A 302 -8.47 -1.92 15.27
C ARG A 302 -7.23 -1.85 14.37
N VAL A 303 -7.24 -1.00 13.34
CA VAL A 303 -6.06 -0.82 12.48
C VAL A 303 -5.03 0.04 13.19
N PHE A 304 -5.44 1.06 13.95
CA PHE A 304 -4.53 1.92 14.69
C PHE A 304 -3.89 1.17 15.89
N GLU A 305 -4.64 0.33 16.58
CA GLU A 305 -4.14 -0.53 17.67
C GLU A 305 -2.92 -1.37 17.28
N ARG A 306 -2.78 -1.76 16.02
CA ARG A 306 -1.58 -2.47 15.54
C ARG A 306 -0.29 -1.67 15.67
N TYR A 307 -0.39 -0.33 15.66
CA TYR A 307 0.74 0.57 15.82
C TYR A 307 1.02 0.87 17.29
N THR A 308 0.02 0.74 18.14
CA THR A 308 0.03 1.26 19.51
C THR A 308 0.11 0.17 20.57
N LYS A 309 -0.34 -1.07 20.29
CA LYS A 309 -0.51 -2.15 21.27
C LYS A 309 0.76 -2.46 22.09
N GLY A 310 1.94 -2.50 21.44
CA GLY A 310 3.21 -2.71 22.12
C GLY A 310 3.61 -1.52 23.01
N VAL A 311 3.43 -0.30 22.49
CA VAL A 311 3.78 0.95 23.17
C VAL A 311 2.86 1.20 24.37
N PHE A 312 1.55 0.99 24.22
CA PHE A 312 0.61 1.15 25.34
C PHE A 312 0.89 0.20 26.48
N LYS A 313 1.30 -1.05 26.21
CA LYS A 313 1.66 -1.99 27.26
C LYS A 313 2.87 -1.51 28.06
N GLN A 314 3.88 -1.00 27.40
CA GLN A 314 5.07 -0.44 28.03
C GLN A 314 4.74 0.85 28.77
N ALA A 315 4.09 1.81 28.12
CA ALA A 315 3.71 3.09 28.70
C ALA A 315 2.75 2.93 29.90
N ALA A 316 1.85 1.95 29.87
CA ALA A 316 0.99 1.65 31.02
C ALA A 316 1.79 1.11 32.19
N GLY A 317 2.81 0.27 31.96
CA GLY A 317 3.74 -0.20 33.00
C GLY A 317 4.53 0.96 33.62
N GLU A 318 5.12 1.80 32.79
CA GLU A 318 5.89 2.97 33.25
C GLU A 318 5.00 3.97 34.00
N ALA A 319 3.81 4.26 33.49
CA ALA A 319 2.84 5.13 34.18
C ALA A 319 2.40 4.55 35.53
N TYR A 320 2.20 3.24 35.62
CA TYR A 320 1.89 2.58 36.89
C TYR A 320 3.04 2.68 37.88
N LEU A 321 4.29 2.35 37.47
CA LEU A 321 5.47 2.46 38.34
C LEU A 321 5.68 3.89 38.85
N LYS A 322 5.47 4.88 37.96
CA LYS A 322 5.51 6.29 38.34
C LYS A 322 4.42 6.66 39.36
N ALA A 323 3.22 6.13 39.21
CA ALA A 323 2.09 6.41 40.12
C ALA A 323 2.27 5.83 41.49
N ILE A 324 2.97 4.69 41.62
CA ILE A 324 3.29 4.05 42.92
C ILE A 324 4.66 4.46 43.52
N GLY A 325 5.39 5.40 42.84
CA GLY A 325 6.67 5.91 43.33
C GLY A 325 7.86 4.98 43.08
N GLU A 326 7.75 3.98 42.23
CA GLU A 326 8.81 3.02 41.87
C GLU A 326 9.41 3.31 40.47
N SER A 327 9.42 4.56 40.01
CA SER A 327 10.08 4.92 38.75
C SER A 327 11.60 5.00 38.93
N ASP A 328 12.37 4.40 38.02
CA ASP A 328 13.85 4.43 37.97
C ASP A 328 14.42 5.82 37.57
N GLU A 329 13.63 6.89 37.57
CA GLU A 329 14.15 8.25 37.42
C GLU A 329 14.92 8.62 38.74
N GLU A 330 16.26 8.58 38.71
CA GLU A 330 17.08 9.23 39.71
C GLU A 330 16.61 10.68 39.87
N PRO A 331 16.36 11.15 41.11
CA PRO A 331 15.99 12.53 41.34
C PRO A 331 17.09 13.42 40.80
N ALA A 332 16.72 14.33 39.87
CA ALA A 332 17.64 15.37 39.42
C ALA A 332 18.26 16.03 40.65
N THR A 333 19.55 15.87 40.85
CA THR A 333 20.31 16.54 41.88
C THR A 333 20.10 18.03 41.71
N GLU A 334 19.29 18.61 42.60
CA GLU A 334 19.26 20.06 42.80
C GLU A 334 20.68 20.48 43.11
N SER A 335 21.33 21.14 42.16
CA SER A 335 22.57 21.87 42.40
C SER A 335 22.23 23.00 43.37
N GLN A 336 22.51 22.76 44.63
CA GLN A 336 22.53 23.81 45.65
C GLN A 336 23.53 24.87 45.24
N ASN A 337 23.03 25.97 44.75
CA ASN A 337 23.73 27.23 44.72
C ASN A 337 23.76 27.76 46.14
N SER A 338 24.78 27.38 46.88
CA SER A 338 25.14 28.01 48.15
C SER A 338 25.63 29.42 47.83
N SER A 339 24.77 30.39 48.12
CA SER A 339 25.15 31.78 48.33
C SER A 339 26.24 31.90 49.37
N VAL A 340 27.40 32.27 49.01
CA VAL A 340 28.39 32.82 49.92
C VAL A 340 28.29 34.34 49.84
N SER A 341 27.60 34.90 50.80
CA SER A 341 27.78 36.26 51.22
C SER A 341 29.10 36.32 52.00
N ASP A 342 30.03 37.11 51.58
CA ASP A 342 30.97 37.64 52.53
C ASP A 342 31.31 39.11 52.25
N ASP A 343 31.09 39.80 53.31
CA ASP A 343 31.41 41.18 53.63
C ASP A 343 32.92 41.45 53.59
N SER A 344 33.31 42.56 53.14
CA SER A 344 34.23 43.46 53.89
C SER A 344 34.81 44.55 52.97
N MET A 345 34.41 45.73 53.28
CA MET A 345 35.18 46.88 53.69
C MET A 345 36.56 47.10 53.05
N GLY A 346 36.73 48.31 52.53
CA GLY A 346 37.93 49.01 52.75
C GLY A 346 38.47 49.89 51.60
N LEU A 347 38.16 51.17 51.69
CA LEU A 347 39.05 52.36 51.57
C LEU A 347 40.23 52.25 50.57
N ASN A 348 40.18 53.01 49.51
CA ASN A 348 40.84 54.30 49.21
C ASN A 348 40.61 54.68 47.78
#